data_b3f9185af840aa6272bafe9fbaaffbc5
#
_entry.id   b3f9185af840aa6272bafe9fbaaffbc5
#
_cell.length_a   1.000
_cell.length_b   1.000
_cell.length_c   1.000
_cell.angle_alpha   90.00
_cell.angle_beta   90.00
_cell.angle_gamma   90.00
#
_symmetry.space_group_name_H-M   'P 1'
#
loop_
_entity.id
_entity.type
_entity.pdbx_description
1 polymer ?
#
loop_
_entity_poly.entity_id
_entity_poly.type
_entity_poly.pdbx_seq_one_letter_code
_entity_poly.pdbx_strand_id
1 'polypeptide(L)'
;MKILIAPLNWGLGHASRCIPIIRHYLAQRDEVVLAGDGDSLLLLRKTFPELRAIDLPSLELCYTSNSQQKGFYIRAIWKLIRSTIADHHYLEKVLAIESFDLIISDNRFGCCSRNVRSVYITHQLYPILPKRLQIFQPFARALHAFIYKRYAEVWVPDYADTSHNLSGSLSHGGRFDHRAKYIGPLSRFVTLHSTLHGATLHNTPYTT
;
A
#
# COMPACT_ATOMS: atom_id res chain seq x y z
N MET A 1 -17.87 2.57 9.67
CA MET A 1 -17.24 3.41 8.62
C MET A 1 -17.34 2.71 7.28
N LYS A 2 -17.18 3.45 6.18
CA LYS A 2 -17.07 2.91 4.83
C LYS A 2 -15.63 3.08 4.33
N ILE A 3 -14.98 1.98 3.99
CA ILE A 3 -13.52 1.93 3.79
C ILE A 3 -13.22 1.37 2.41
N LEU A 4 -12.40 2.08 1.64
CA LEU A 4 -11.86 1.61 0.37
C LEU A 4 -10.46 1.05 0.59
N ILE A 5 -10.21 -0.19 0.16
CA ILE A 5 -8.89 -0.85 0.27
C ILE A 5 -8.36 -1.17 -1.11
N ALA A 6 -7.20 -0.58 -1.45
CA ALA A 6 -6.62 -0.61 -2.78
C ALA A 6 -5.17 -1.13 -2.78
N PRO A 7 -4.93 -2.44 -2.91
CA PRO A 7 -3.59 -2.99 -3.07
C PRO A 7 -3.06 -2.77 -4.49
N LEU A 8 -1.73 -2.61 -4.59
CA LEU A 8 -1.03 -2.63 -5.86
C LEU A 8 -1.03 -4.06 -6.44
N ASN A 9 -1.28 -4.17 -7.74
CA ASN A 9 -1.15 -5.43 -8.46
C ASN A 9 0.31 -5.69 -8.89
N TRP A 10 1.15 -5.99 -7.90
CA TRP A 10 2.54 -6.35 -8.12
C TRP A 10 2.89 -7.60 -7.31
N GLY A 11 2.42 -8.73 -7.81
CA GLY A 11 2.42 -9.99 -7.09
C GLY A 11 1.36 -10.03 -5.96
N LEU A 12 1.15 -11.22 -5.41
CA LEU A 12 0.09 -11.47 -4.42
C LEU A 12 0.41 -10.93 -3.01
N GLY A 13 1.64 -10.48 -2.77
CA GLY A 13 2.08 -10.01 -1.45
C GLY A 13 1.28 -8.81 -0.93
N HIS A 14 0.95 -7.86 -1.80
CA HIS A 14 0.15 -6.68 -1.46
C HIS A 14 -1.28 -7.07 -1.08
N ALA A 15 -1.93 -7.90 -1.90
CA ALA A 15 -3.26 -8.41 -1.59
C ALA A 15 -3.28 -9.24 -0.30
N SER A 16 -2.28 -10.13 -0.12
CA SER A 16 -2.19 -11.01 1.06
C SER A 16 -2.09 -10.22 2.36
N ARG A 17 -1.34 -9.12 2.39
CA ARG A 17 -1.21 -8.31 3.60
C ARG A 17 -2.40 -7.37 3.84
N CYS A 18 -3.25 -7.14 2.84
CA CYS A 18 -4.53 -6.46 3.04
C CYS A 18 -5.58 -7.36 3.72
N ILE A 19 -5.48 -8.71 3.61
CA ILE A 19 -6.44 -9.64 4.20
C ILE A 19 -6.66 -9.41 5.71
N PRO A 20 -5.63 -9.34 6.57
CA PRO A 20 -5.83 -9.09 7.99
C PRO A 20 -6.46 -7.73 8.27
N ILE A 21 -6.15 -6.70 7.47
CA ILE A 21 -6.75 -5.36 7.59
C ILE A 21 -8.23 -5.43 7.26
N ILE A 22 -8.61 -6.10 6.17
CA ILE A 22 -10.01 -6.30 5.77
C ILE A 22 -10.77 -7.02 6.89
N ARG A 23 -10.23 -8.13 7.39
CA ARG A 23 -10.85 -8.89 8.50
C ARG A 23 -11.06 -8.04 9.75
N HIS A 24 -10.07 -7.19 10.08
CA HIS A 24 -10.15 -6.30 11.23
C HIS A 24 -11.35 -5.34 11.12
N TYR A 25 -11.52 -4.67 9.98
CA TYR A 25 -12.63 -3.74 9.79
C TYR A 25 -14.00 -4.46 9.70
N LEU A 26 -14.05 -5.62 9.04
CA LEU A 26 -15.27 -6.44 9.03
C LEU A 26 -15.69 -6.89 10.44
N ALA A 27 -14.73 -7.25 11.30
CA ALA A 27 -15.00 -7.59 12.70
C ALA A 27 -15.59 -6.40 13.50
N GLN A 28 -15.30 -5.17 13.09
CA GLN A 28 -15.88 -3.94 13.64
C GLN A 28 -17.23 -3.55 13.00
N ARG A 29 -17.76 -4.39 12.09
CA ARG A 29 -18.98 -4.14 11.32
C ARG A 29 -18.87 -2.92 10.40
N ASP A 30 -17.67 -2.60 9.96
CA ASP A 30 -17.45 -1.57 8.96
C ASP A 30 -17.77 -2.11 7.55
N GLU A 31 -18.19 -1.23 6.66
CA GLU A 31 -18.38 -1.55 5.25
C GLU A 31 -17.02 -1.46 4.54
N VAL A 32 -16.60 -2.56 3.94
CA VAL A 32 -15.33 -2.61 3.19
C VAL A 32 -15.62 -2.79 1.71
N VAL A 33 -15.03 -1.93 0.90
CA VAL A 33 -15.04 -1.99 -0.56
C VAL A 33 -13.61 -2.24 -1.06
N LEU A 34 -13.45 -3.24 -1.91
CA LEU A 34 -12.17 -3.56 -2.52
C LEU A 34 -11.99 -2.73 -3.78
N ALA A 35 -10.77 -2.26 -4.05
CA ALA A 35 -10.44 -1.58 -5.31
C ALA A 35 -9.08 -2.09 -5.82
N GLY A 36 -8.97 -2.39 -7.10
CA GLY A 36 -7.71 -2.90 -7.63
C GLY A 36 -7.84 -3.43 -9.04
N ASP A 37 -6.88 -4.22 -9.44
CA ASP A 37 -6.84 -4.87 -10.75
C ASP A 37 -6.11 -6.22 -10.68
N GLY A 38 -6.23 -7.02 -11.73
CA GLY A 38 -5.48 -8.25 -11.96
C GLY A 38 -5.55 -9.26 -10.83
N ASP A 39 -4.43 -9.98 -10.61
CA ASP A 39 -4.35 -11.10 -9.66
C ASP A 39 -4.54 -10.68 -8.21
N SER A 40 -4.13 -9.46 -7.85
CA SER A 40 -4.32 -8.93 -6.50
C SER A 40 -5.80 -8.79 -6.16
N LEU A 41 -6.59 -8.20 -7.07
CA LEU A 41 -8.04 -8.06 -6.87
C LEU A 41 -8.74 -9.41 -6.95
N LEU A 42 -8.31 -10.30 -7.85
CA LEU A 42 -8.85 -11.65 -7.98
C LEU A 42 -8.67 -12.47 -6.69
N LEU A 43 -7.49 -12.37 -6.05
CA LEU A 43 -7.24 -13.01 -4.75
C LEU A 43 -8.20 -12.49 -3.68
N LEU A 44 -8.39 -11.18 -3.60
CA LEU A 44 -9.27 -10.58 -2.61
C LEU A 44 -10.74 -10.94 -2.86
N ARG A 45 -11.21 -10.93 -4.11
CA ARG A 45 -12.57 -11.39 -4.47
C ARG A 45 -12.81 -12.85 -4.12
N LYS A 46 -11.82 -13.71 -4.29
CA LYS A 46 -11.91 -15.13 -3.88
C LYS A 46 -11.92 -15.31 -2.36
N THR A 47 -11.20 -14.44 -1.63
CA THR A 47 -11.10 -14.50 -0.17
C THR A 47 -12.34 -13.92 0.51
N PHE A 48 -12.96 -12.90 -0.10
CA PHE A 48 -14.11 -12.16 0.40
C PHE A 48 -15.14 -12.00 -0.72
N PRO A 49 -15.83 -13.09 -1.12
CA PRO A 49 -16.77 -13.05 -2.25
C PRO A 49 -18.00 -12.16 -2.00
N GLU A 50 -18.30 -11.88 -0.73
CA GLU A 50 -19.40 -11.02 -0.30
C GLU A 50 -19.08 -9.52 -0.44
N LEU A 51 -17.82 -9.14 -0.56
CA LEU A 51 -17.45 -7.73 -0.64
C LEU A 51 -17.56 -7.20 -2.06
N ARG A 52 -18.07 -5.98 -2.16
CA ARG A 52 -18.07 -5.24 -3.40
C ARG A 52 -16.65 -4.92 -3.84
N ALA A 53 -16.36 -5.05 -5.13
CA ALA A 53 -15.07 -4.75 -5.71
C ALA A 53 -15.18 -3.82 -6.92
N ILE A 54 -14.30 -2.83 -6.97
CA ILE A 54 -14.17 -1.83 -8.04
C ILE A 54 -12.91 -2.16 -8.84
N ASP A 55 -13.07 -2.32 -10.15
CA ASP A 55 -11.93 -2.52 -11.05
C ASP A 55 -11.27 -1.17 -11.35
N LEU A 56 -10.02 -1.02 -10.92
CA LEU A 56 -9.18 0.15 -11.22
C LEU A 56 -8.40 -0.08 -12.53
N PRO A 57 -7.90 1.00 -13.17
CA PRO A 57 -7.09 0.86 -14.37
C PRO A 57 -5.88 -0.06 -14.14
N SER A 58 -5.69 -1.02 -15.04
CA SER A 58 -4.61 -2.01 -14.89
C SER A 58 -3.24 -1.40 -15.14
N LEU A 59 -2.32 -1.69 -14.22
CA LEU A 59 -0.90 -1.42 -14.37
C LEU A 59 -0.22 -2.71 -14.87
N GLU A 60 -0.32 -2.99 -16.17
CA GLU A 60 0.43 -4.09 -16.75
C GLU A 60 1.95 -3.79 -16.71
N LEU A 61 2.58 -4.02 -15.57
CA LEU A 61 4.03 -4.06 -15.45
C LEU A 61 4.50 -5.42 -15.98
N CYS A 62 4.63 -5.55 -17.30
CA CYS A 62 5.29 -6.72 -17.86
C CYS A 62 6.77 -6.67 -17.48
N TYR A 63 7.19 -7.57 -16.59
CA TYR A 63 8.60 -7.91 -16.42
C TYR A 63 9.04 -8.67 -17.67
N THR A 64 9.62 -7.96 -18.62
CA THR A 64 10.41 -8.64 -19.64
C THR A 64 11.78 -8.95 -19.04
N SER A 65 12.26 -10.16 -19.24
CA SER A 65 13.56 -10.67 -18.76
C SER A 65 14.79 -9.86 -19.23
N ASN A 66 14.60 -8.84 -20.05
CA ASN A 66 15.62 -7.95 -20.60
C ASN A 66 15.70 -6.60 -19.85
N SER A 67 15.90 -6.65 -18.52
CA SER A 67 16.13 -5.46 -17.68
C SER A 67 17.43 -4.68 -18.01
N GLN A 68 18.23 -5.15 -18.94
CA GLN A 68 19.49 -4.50 -19.35
C GLN A 68 19.36 -3.48 -20.49
N GLN A 69 18.19 -3.32 -21.10
CA GLN A 69 18.03 -2.35 -22.19
C GLN A 69 18.05 -0.90 -21.67
N LYS A 70 18.88 -0.07 -22.29
CA LYS A 70 18.89 1.39 -22.11
C LYS A 70 17.46 1.90 -22.37
N GLY A 71 16.83 2.52 -21.39
CA GLY A 71 15.44 3.01 -21.49
C GLY A 71 14.40 2.20 -20.71
N PHE A 72 14.70 1.00 -20.21
CA PHE A 72 13.78 0.22 -19.39
C PHE A 72 13.29 1.01 -18.17
N TYR A 73 14.21 1.63 -17.41
CA TYR A 73 13.87 2.41 -16.22
C TYR A 73 13.01 3.65 -16.55
N ILE A 74 13.32 4.33 -17.67
CA ILE A 74 12.54 5.50 -18.11
C ILE A 74 11.11 5.08 -18.44
N ARG A 75 10.95 3.99 -19.18
CA ARG A 75 9.62 3.45 -19.51
C ARG A 75 8.85 3.01 -18.26
N ALA A 76 9.52 2.36 -17.31
CA ALA A 76 8.92 1.94 -16.04
C ALA A 76 8.44 3.15 -15.21
N ILE A 77 9.23 4.21 -15.13
CA ILE A 77 8.87 5.45 -14.45
C ILE A 77 7.67 6.12 -15.13
N TRP A 78 7.70 6.27 -16.46
CA TRP A 78 6.58 6.84 -17.22
C TRP A 78 5.29 6.03 -17.02
N LYS A 79 5.41 4.70 -17.05
CA LYS A 79 4.27 3.81 -16.82
C LYS A 79 3.72 3.99 -15.40
N LEU A 80 4.59 4.06 -14.39
CA LEU A 80 4.21 4.32 -13.01
C LEU A 80 3.49 5.66 -12.86
N ILE A 81 4.01 6.73 -13.47
CA ILE A 81 3.39 8.05 -13.42
C ILE A 81 2.00 8.02 -14.07
N ARG A 82 1.90 7.46 -15.28
CA ARG A 82 0.60 7.38 -16.00
C ARG A 82 -0.43 6.57 -15.22
N SER A 83 -0.02 5.46 -14.63
CA SER A 83 -0.90 4.66 -13.79
C SER A 83 -1.34 5.41 -12.54
N THR A 84 -0.41 6.08 -11.86
CA THR A 84 -0.73 6.89 -10.68
C THR A 84 -1.78 7.96 -11.01
N ILE A 85 -1.63 8.63 -12.16
CA ILE A 85 -2.61 9.63 -12.64
C ILE A 85 -3.95 8.98 -12.98
N ALA A 86 -3.93 7.84 -13.68
CA ALA A 86 -5.14 7.12 -14.06
C ALA A 86 -5.91 6.62 -12.84
N ASP A 87 -5.21 6.03 -11.86
CA ASP A 87 -5.80 5.60 -10.60
C ASP A 87 -6.46 6.77 -9.85
N HIS A 88 -5.73 7.88 -9.74
CA HIS A 88 -6.25 9.06 -9.04
C HIS A 88 -7.50 9.63 -9.73
N HIS A 89 -7.45 9.78 -11.04
CA HIS A 89 -8.60 10.27 -11.81
C HIS A 89 -9.82 9.33 -11.71
N TYR A 90 -9.58 8.03 -11.73
CA TYR A 90 -10.65 7.05 -11.57
C TYR A 90 -11.23 7.07 -10.15
N LEU A 91 -10.36 7.15 -9.14
CA LEU A 91 -10.80 7.26 -7.75
C LEU A 91 -11.66 8.51 -7.52
N GLU A 92 -11.25 9.68 -8.04
CA GLU A 92 -12.05 10.92 -7.90
C GLU A 92 -13.44 10.78 -8.56
N LYS A 93 -13.57 10.03 -9.67
CA LYS A 93 -14.88 9.70 -10.25
C LYS A 93 -15.72 8.83 -9.31
N VAL A 94 -15.11 7.86 -8.67
CA VAL A 94 -15.79 7.00 -7.68
C VAL A 94 -16.26 7.85 -6.49
N LEU A 95 -15.39 8.72 -5.98
CA LEU A 95 -15.69 9.59 -4.84
C LEU A 95 -16.75 10.66 -5.16
N ALA A 96 -16.94 11.02 -6.42
CA ALA A 96 -18.02 11.91 -6.84
C ALA A 96 -19.41 11.28 -6.76
N ILE A 97 -19.49 9.95 -6.77
CA ILE A 97 -20.74 9.18 -6.76
C ILE A 97 -20.99 8.58 -5.37
N GLU A 98 -19.93 8.29 -4.63
CA GLU A 98 -19.99 7.49 -3.42
C GLU A 98 -19.03 8.02 -2.35
N SER A 99 -19.51 8.17 -1.11
CA SER A 99 -18.73 8.66 0.01
C SER A 99 -17.98 7.52 0.69
N PHE A 100 -16.73 7.78 1.08
CA PHE A 100 -15.91 6.91 1.90
C PHE A 100 -15.35 7.70 3.09
N ASP A 101 -15.19 7.05 4.23
CA ASP A 101 -14.61 7.63 5.45
C ASP A 101 -13.08 7.46 5.46
N LEU A 102 -12.60 6.39 4.80
CA LEU A 102 -11.19 6.02 4.81
C LEU A 102 -10.78 5.35 3.49
N ILE A 103 -9.62 5.73 2.97
CA ILE A 103 -8.95 5.04 1.86
C ILE A 103 -7.66 4.43 2.38
N ILE A 104 -7.47 3.13 2.18
CA ILE A 104 -6.23 2.42 2.51
C ILE A 104 -5.58 1.95 1.22
N SER A 105 -4.45 2.56 0.89
CA SER A 105 -3.69 2.27 -0.31
C SER A 105 -2.42 1.50 0.02
N ASP A 106 -2.29 0.30 -0.50
CA ASP A 106 -1.06 -0.48 -0.34
C ASP A 106 -0.19 -0.36 -1.58
N ASN A 107 0.83 0.49 -1.49
CA ASN A 107 1.78 0.85 -2.55
C ASN A 107 1.14 1.37 -3.85
N ARG A 108 -0.15 1.72 -3.85
CA ARG A 108 -0.86 2.25 -5.01
C ARG A 108 -0.95 3.78 -4.92
N PHE A 109 0.05 4.49 -5.45
CA PHE A 109 0.28 5.92 -5.25
C PHE A 109 -0.87 6.84 -5.65
N GLY A 110 -1.71 6.42 -6.60
CA GLY A 110 -2.85 7.20 -7.09
C GLY A 110 -4.09 7.14 -6.18
N CYS A 111 -4.17 6.13 -5.30
CA CYS A 111 -5.34 5.92 -4.46
C CYS A 111 -5.31 6.75 -3.18
N CYS A 112 -5.43 8.07 -3.34
CA CYS A 112 -5.60 9.02 -2.23
C CYS A 112 -6.44 10.22 -2.67
N SER A 113 -7.17 10.82 -1.75
CA SER A 113 -7.95 12.05 -1.96
C SER A 113 -7.63 13.09 -0.88
N ARG A 114 -7.82 14.37 -1.20
CA ARG A 114 -7.71 15.45 -0.22
C ARG A 114 -8.94 15.57 0.67
N ASN A 115 -10.07 15.05 0.20
CA ASN A 115 -11.37 15.15 0.86
C ASN A 115 -11.69 13.94 1.73
N VAL A 116 -10.92 12.85 1.59
CA VAL A 116 -11.10 11.60 2.35
C VAL A 116 -9.79 11.24 3.03
N ARG A 117 -9.85 10.92 4.32
CA ARG A 117 -8.67 10.43 5.04
C ARG A 117 -8.05 9.27 4.29
N SER A 118 -6.80 9.41 3.87
CA SER A 118 -6.09 8.42 3.09
C SER A 118 -4.86 7.93 3.86
N VAL A 119 -4.69 6.62 3.93
CA VAL A 119 -3.56 5.92 4.57
C VAL A 119 -2.76 5.20 3.51
N TYR A 120 -1.45 5.31 3.58
CA TYR A 120 -0.54 4.62 2.69
C TYR A 120 0.19 3.50 3.41
N ILE A 121 0.17 2.29 2.87
CA ILE A 121 0.91 1.15 3.42
C ILE A 121 2.16 0.92 2.59
N THR A 122 3.32 0.88 3.23
CA THR A 122 4.58 0.51 2.58
C THR A 122 5.62 0.03 3.59
N HIS A 123 6.43 -0.93 3.18
CA HIS A 123 7.64 -1.33 3.89
C HIS A 123 8.90 -0.65 3.32
N GLN A 124 8.75 0.23 2.32
CA GLN A 124 9.85 0.92 1.64
C GLN A 124 9.75 2.43 1.86
N LEU A 125 9.95 2.88 3.11
CA LEU A 125 10.02 4.31 3.42
C LEU A 125 11.22 4.97 2.73
N TYR A 126 12.32 4.23 2.63
CA TYR A 126 13.57 4.67 2.02
C TYR A 126 13.89 3.77 0.83
N PRO A 127 13.32 4.05 -0.36
CA PRO A 127 13.60 3.24 -1.53
C PRO A 127 15.09 3.22 -1.82
N ILE A 128 15.62 2.03 -2.09
CA ILE A 128 17.02 1.83 -2.43
C ILE A 128 17.11 1.55 -3.92
N LEU A 129 17.80 2.43 -4.64
CA LEU A 129 18.04 2.26 -6.07
C LEU A 129 19.20 1.28 -6.32
N PRO A 130 19.17 0.55 -7.45
CA PRO A 130 20.30 -0.28 -7.89
C PRO A 130 21.61 0.54 -7.96
N LYS A 131 22.75 -0.12 -7.72
CA LYS A 131 24.08 0.53 -7.68
C LYS A 131 24.33 1.50 -8.85
N ARG A 132 23.89 1.13 -10.06
CA ARG A 132 24.04 1.97 -11.28
C ARG A 132 23.23 3.27 -11.26
N LEU A 133 22.20 3.37 -10.39
CA LEU A 133 21.30 4.51 -10.28
C LEU A 133 21.42 5.25 -8.95
N GLN A 134 22.40 4.91 -8.12
CA GLN A 134 22.56 5.49 -6.79
C GLN A 134 22.75 7.02 -6.80
N ILE A 135 23.28 7.60 -7.86
CA ILE A 135 23.38 9.06 -8.03
C ILE A 135 21.98 9.74 -7.95
N PHE A 136 20.93 9.03 -8.33
CA PHE A 136 19.55 9.51 -8.28
C PHE A 136 18.84 9.19 -6.94
N GLN A 137 19.54 8.56 -5.99
CA GLN A 137 18.98 8.17 -4.70
C GLN A 137 18.32 9.33 -3.93
N PRO A 138 18.93 10.54 -3.83
CA PRO A 138 18.29 11.67 -3.17
C PRO A 138 16.99 12.09 -3.84
N PHE A 139 16.96 12.06 -5.17
CA PHE A 139 15.76 12.40 -5.94
C PHE A 139 14.63 11.38 -5.71
N ALA A 140 14.95 10.08 -5.73
CA ALA A 140 13.97 9.03 -5.46
C ALA A 140 13.37 9.18 -4.05
N ARG A 141 14.19 9.47 -3.04
CA ARG A 141 13.74 9.73 -1.67
C ARG A 141 12.86 10.97 -1.57
N ALA A 142 13.23 12.07 -2.25
CA ALA A 142 12.45 13.29 -2.28
C ALA A 142 11.08 13.08 -2.95
N LEU A 143 11.04 12.32 -4.05
CA LEU A 143 9.80 11.95 -4.73
C LEU A 143 8.89 11.11 -3.83
N HIS A 144 9.42 10.11 -3.16
CA HIS A 144 8.66 9.31 -2.19
C HIS A 144 8.13 10.18 -1.04
N ALA A 145 8.97 11.05 -0.47
CA ALA A 145 8.54 11.98 0.57
C ALA A 145 7.40 12.91 0.09
N PHE A 146 7.44 13.36 -1.16
CA PHE A 146 6.37 14.15 -1.77
C PHE A 146 5.07 13.34 -1.90
N ILE A 147 5.15 12.07 -2.32
CA ILE A 147 3.99 11.18 -2.41
C ILE A 147 3.35 10.99 -1.02
N TYR A 148 4.16 10.72 0.01
CA TYR A 148 3.67 10.49 1.37
C TYR A 148 2.94 11.70 1.97
N LYS A 149 3.31 12.93 1.57
CA LYS A 149 2.63 14.14 2.01
C LYS A 149 1.17 14.23 1.59
N ARG A 150 0.76 13.43 0.60
CA ARG A 150 -0.64 13.36 0.14
C ARG A 150 -1.52 12.49 1.04
N TYR A 151 -0.91 11.70 1.93
CA TYR A 151 -1.61 10.81 2.84
C TYR A 151 -1.60 11.37 4.26
N ALA A 152 -2.68 11.11 5.00
CA ALA A 152 -2.78 11.49 6.40
C ALA A 152 -1.79 10.71 7.27
N GLU A 153 -1.60 9.44 6.95
CA GLU A 153 -0.71 8.53 7.67
C GLU A 153 0.01 7.60 6.70
N VAL A 154 1.18 7.12 7.12
CA VAL A 154 1.91 6.05 6.43
C VAL A 154 2.07 4.89 7.40
N TRP A 155 1.48 3.75 7.06
CA TRP A 155 1.58 2.53 7.85
C TRP A 155 2.71 1.65 7.35
N VAL A 156 3.58 1.25 8.26
CA VAL A 156 4.73 0.40 7.98
C VAL A 156 4.45 -0.98 8.58
N PRO A 157 4.27 -2.01 7.73
CA PRO A 157 4.01 -3.37 8.19
C PRO A 157 5.30 -4.04 8.67
N ASP A 158 5.88 -3.50 9.73
CA ASP A 158 7.11 -3.94 10.36
C ASP A 158 7.11 -3.58 11.86
N TYR A 159 8.06 -4.12 12.61
CA TYR A 159 8.27 -3.74 13.99
C TYR A 159 8.94 -2.37 14.08
N ALA A 160 8.56 -1.56 15.07
CA ALA A 160 9.21 -0.27 15.34
C ALA A 160 10.63 -0.44 15.87
N ASP A 161 10.88 -1.54 16.58
CA ASP A 161 12.19 -1.86 17.12
C ASP A 161 13.15 -2.30 16.00
N THR A 162 14.28 -1.59 15.92
CA THR A 162 15.32 -1.85 14.91
C THR A 162 16.02 -3.19 15.11
N SER A 163 16.00 -3.78 16.31
CA SER A 163 16.61 -5.08 16.61
C SER A 163 15.81 -6.26 16.06
N HIS A 164 14.50 -6.07 15.84
CA HIS A 164 13.57 -7.11 15.37
C HIS A 164 12.92 -6.80 14.02
N ASN A 165 13.39 -5.76 13.32
CA ASN A 165 12.79 -5.36 12.05
C ASN A 165 13.00 -6.42 10.95
N LEU A 166 12.03 -6.50 10.03
CA LEU A 166 12.05 -7.42 8.90
C LEU A 166 12.51 -6.74 7.60
N SER A 167 12.29 -5.42 7.49
CA SER A 167 12.56 -4.64 6.28
C SER A 167 13.94 -3.98 6.28
N GLY A 168 14.67 -4.03 7.40
CA GLY A 168 16.00 -3.44 7.54
C GLY A 168 16.02 -1.94 7.20
N SER A 169 17.02 -1.52 6.45
CA SER A 169 17.20 -0.12 6.02
C SER A 169 16.14 0.40 5.04
N LEU A 170 15.25 -0.44 4.54
CA LEU A 170 14.13 -0.01 3.70
C LEU A 170 13.09 0.77 4.49
N SER A 171 12.89 0.43 5.76
CA SER A 171 11.92 1.09 6.65
C SER A 171 12.53 1.78 7.85
N HIS A 172 13.83 1.56 8.13
CA HIS A 172 14.55 2.06 9.30
C HIS A 172 15.83 2.82 8.92
N GLY A 173 16.40 3.58 9.86
CA GLY A 173 17.70 4.23 9.71
C GLY A 173 17.70 5.60 9.03
N GLY A 174 16.55 6.16 8.73
CA GLY A 174 16.42 7.51 8.19
C GLY A 174 15.58 8.44 9.07
N ARG A 175 15.63 9.76 8.78
CA ARG A 175 14.67 10.71 9.33
C ARG A 175 13.37 10.56 8.57
N PHE A 176 12.34 10.04 9.24
CA PHE A 176 11.04 9.92 8.64
C PHE A 176 10.01 10.85 9.31
N ASP A 177 8.99 11.17 8.55
CA ASP A 177 7.87 11.99 8.94
C ASP A 177 7.14 11.40 10.16
N HIS A 178 6.69 12.25 11.08
CA HIS A 178 5.87 11.89 12.23
C HIS A 178 4.56 11.15 11.87
N ARG A 179 4.20 11.12 10.57
CA ARG A 179 3.05 10.37 10.05
C ARG A 179 3.29 8.87 9.87
N ALA A 180 4.54 8.42 9.97
CA ALA A 180 4.86 7.00 9.89
C ALA A 180 4.47 6.27 11.17
N LYS A 181 3.69 5.20 11.02
CA LYS A 181 3.27 4.32 12.11
C LYS A 181 3.67 2.89 11.78
N TYR A 182 4.45 2.28 12.66
CA TYR A 182 4.75 0.86 12.56
C TYR A 182 3.58 0.07 13.14
N ILE A 183 2.99 -0.81 12.31
CA ILE A 183 1.77 -1.54 12.65
C ILE A 183 2.00 -3.03 12.88
N GLY A 184 3.27 -3.44 12.94
CA GLY A 184 3.67 -4.84 13.00
C GLY A 184 3.54 -5.56 11.66
N PRO A 185 4.15 -6.75 11.52
CA PRO A 185 4.09 -7.53 10.29
C PRO A 185 2.66 -7.95 9.95
N LEU A 186 2.27 -7.76 8.69
CA LEU A 186 0.97 -8.18 8.19
C LEU A 186 1.09 -9.54 7.48
N SER A 187 0.40 -10.54 8.01
CA SER A 187 0.31 -11.86 7.40
C SER A 187 -1.15 -12.31 7.33
N ARG A 188 -1.53 -12.94 6.23
CA ARG A 188 -2.88 -13.52 6.06
C ARG A 188 -3.22 -14.60 7.10
N PHE A 189 -2.22 -15.13 7.80
CA PHE A 189 -2.36 -16.15 8.83
C PHE A 189 -2.46 -15.57 10.26
N VAL A 190 -2.33 -14.26 10.42
CA VAL A 190 -2.37 -13.59 11.73
C VAL A 190 -3.69 -12.83 11.85
N THR A 191 -4.37 -12.99 12.99
CA THR A 191 -5.51 -12.15 13.34
C THR A 191 -4.98 -10.89 14.01
N LEU A 192 -5.36 -9.72 13.52
CA LEU A 192 -5.03 -8.45 14.15
C LEU A 192 -5.89 -8.30 15.40
N HIS A 193 -5.30 -8.46 16.58
CA HIS A 193 -5.95 -8.12 17.84
C HIS A 193 -5.77 -6.63 18.11
N SER A 194 -6.89 -5.93 18.03
CA SER A 194 -7.19 -4.55 18.47
C SER A 194 -6.07 -3.50 18.42
N THR A 195 -6.33 -2.49 17.76
CA THR A 195 -6.37 -1.04 17.89
C THR A 195 -5.69 -0.31 16.74
N LEU A 196 -6.41 -0.20 15.62
CA LEU A 196 -6.11 0.82 14.60
C LEU A 196 -6.55 2.23 15.05
N HIS A 197 -7.14 2.35 16.24
CA HIS A 197 -7.52 3.63 16.86
C HIS A 197 -6.46 4.17 17.82
N GLY A 198 -5.20 4.16 17.42
CA GLY A 198 -4.19 4.97 18.14
C GLY A 198 -3.17 4.24 18.97
N ALA A 199 -2.70 3.07 18.63
CA ALA A 199 -1.40 2.53 19.02
C ALA A 199 -1.27 1.02 18.75
N THR A 200 -0.13 0.63 18.29
CA THR A 200 0.53 -0.68 18.38
C THR A 200 -0.36 -1.92 18.16
N LEU A 201 -0.33 -2.42 16.94
CA LEU A 201 -0.77 -3.78 16.63
C LEU A 201 0.22 -4.77 17.27
N HIS A 202 -0.18 -5.45 18.33
CA HIS A 202 0.57 -6.56 18.89
C HIS A 202 0.12 -7.86 18.20
N ASN A 203 1.04 -8.50 17.50
CA ASN A 203 0.87 -9.86 16.99
C ASN A 203 1.07 -10.84 18.16
N THR A 204 0.03 -11.56 18.58
CA THR A 204 0.22 -12.75 19.39
C THR A 204 0.53 -13.93 18.49
N PRO A 205 1.64 -14.66 18.66
CA PRO A 205 1.89 -15.89 17.93
C PRO A 205 0.85 -16.95 18.31
N TYR A 206 0.41 -17.76 17.34
CA TYR A 206 -0.37 -18.95 17.63
C TYR A 206 0.45 -19.86 18.53
N THR A 207 -0.02 -20.11 19.74
CA THR A 207 0.37 -21.29 20.51
C THR A 207 -0.38 -22.47 19.89
N THR A 208 0.40 -23.44 19.41
CA THR A 208 -0.03 -24.74 18.93
C THR A 208 -0.83 -25.51 19.98
#